data_550a71666234e91358196acbfb700409
#
_entry.id   550a71666234e91358196acbfb700409
#
_cell.length_a   1.000
_cell.length_b   1.000
_cell.length_c   1.000
_cell.angle_alpha   90.00
_cell.angle_beta   90.00
_cell.angle_gamma   90.00
#
_symmetry.space_group_name_H-M   'P 1'
#
loop_
_entity.id
_entity.type
_entity.pdbx_description
1 polymer ?
#
loop_
_entity_poly.entity_id
_entity_poly.type
_entity_poly.pdbx_seq_one_letter_code
_entity_poly.pdbx_strand_id
1 'polypeptide(L)'
;MNNFTAETRRQLKREQKARVMENLGRCIGIQLMYLVPYVLLMVILYVSVFGRAFALIAGGVSANDYQLMAALSRGLNTVWLCIALMLAITGPLQFGLMHFYIGLAHGEDVTVGMLMYPFTSLRSVWAGIRMVFTLWLRGIIWSIVPTVIYSTIVFAAAMAVSDMAQYQVIAGALQVVYLLVMIPIRVKLQTYNAGWLLLAQDENRSAWAATREASWAFRGNLMKLFVFDLSFIGWYVLIAVVLWGCILLGTVGLTAMSTGMAIAVFAAALVAALCLTAVLNGFLSKARSCVCMSI
;
A
#
# COMPACT_ATOMS: atom_id res chain seq x y z
N MET A 1 -30.93 -9.29 -5.49
CA MET A 1 -29.45 -9.41 -5.57
C MET A 1 -29.15 -10.32 -6.75
N ASN A 2 -28.67 -9.76 -7.87
CA ASN A 2 -28.36 -10.55 -9.06
C ASN A 2 -27.21 -11.50 -8.75
N ASN A 3 -27.36 -12.77 -9.10
CA ASN A 3 -26.33 -13.78 -8.92
C ASN A 3 -25.08 -13.38 -9.70
N PHE A 4 -24.02 -13.01 -8.98
CA PHE A 4 -22.71 -12.67 -9.55
C PHE A 4 -22.07 -13.93 -10.14
N THR A 5 -22.45 -14.24 -11.39
CA THR A 5 -22.01 -15.46 -12.09
C THR A 5 -20.59 -15.31 -12.64
N ALA A 6 -19.97 -16.42 -13.00
CA ALA A 6 -18.63 -16.42 -13.64
C ALA A 6 -18.65 -15.67 -14.98
N GLU A 7 -19.78 -15.71 -15.69
CA GLU A 7 -19.99 -15.02 -16.98
C GLU A 7 -20.06 -13.51 -16.79
N THR A 8 -20.84 -13.03 -15.84
CA THR A 8 -20.92 -11.61 -15.46
C THR A 8 -19.54 -11.06 -15.10
N ARG A 9 -18.72 -11.82 -14.37
CA ARG A 9 -17.33 -11.47 -14.07
C ARG A 9 -16.46 -11.32 -15.32
N ARG A 10 -16.60 -12.24 -16.28
CA ARG A 10 -15.81 -12.20 -17.53
C ARG A 10 -16.23 -11.01 -18.40
N GLN A 11 -17.52 -10.75 -18.51
CA GLN A 11 -18.05 -9.60 -19.24
C GLN A 11 -17.55 -8.28 -18.64
N LEU A 12 -17.72 -8.08 -17.33
CA LEU A 12 -17.22 -6.89 -16.63
C LEU A 12 -15.71 -6.71 -16.81
N LYS A 13 -14.93 -7.78 -16.72
CA LYS A 13 -13.48 -7.70 -16.98
C LYS A 13 -13.17 -7.25 -18.41
N ARG A 14 -13.90 -7.72 -19.43
CA ARG A 14 -13.70 -7.34 -20.83
C ARG A 14 -14.07 -5.89 -21.09
N GLU A 15 -15.24 -5.46 -20.65
CA GLU A 15 -15.71 -4.08 -20.81
C GLU A 15 -14.78 -3.09 -20.10
N GLN A 16 -14.39 -3.42 -18.88
CA GLN A 16 -13.47 -2.59 -18.11
C GLN A 16 -12.08 -2.52 -18.76
N LYS A 17 -11.58 -3.65 -19.27
CA LYS A 17 -10.31 -3.65 -19.99
C LYS A 17 -10.36 -2.74 -21.22
N ALA A 18 -11.45 -2.76 -21.99
CA ALA A 18 -11.61 -1.89 -23.15
C ALA A 18 -11.57 -0.41 -22.76
N ARG A 19 -12.38 0.02 -21.77
CA ARG A 19 -12.39 1.41 -21.28
C ARG A 19 -11.03 1.88 -20.72
N VAL A 20 -10.29 0.97 -20.04
CA VAL A 20 -8.92 1.28 -19.57
C VAL A 20 -7.98 1.49 -20.74
N MET A 21 -8.05 0.63 -21.75
CA MET A 21 -7.16 0.74 -22.90
C MET A 21 -7.41 2.05 -23.67
N GLU A 22 -8.67 2.47 -23.81
CA GLU A 22 -9.03 3.77 -24.41
C GLU A 22 -8.47 4.96 -23.62
N ASN A 23 -8.42 4.86 -22.28
CA ASN A 23 -7.95 5.94 -21.40
C ASN A 23 -6.63 5.61 -20.69
N LEU A 24 -5.80 4.75 -21.29
CA LEU A 24 -4.59 4.21 -20.64
C LEU A 24 -3.64 5.31 -20.16
N GLY A 25 -3.40 6.32 -20.99
CA GLY A 25 -2.52 7.43 -20.64
C GLY A 25 -3.00 8.22 -19.42
N ARG A 26 -4.32 8.48 -19.34
CA ARG A 26 -4.94 9.17 -18.19
C ARG A 26 -4.86 8.31 -16.93
N CYS A 27 -5.10 6.99 -17.05
CA CYS A 27 -5.01 6.05 -15.93
C CYS A 27 -3.58 5.92 -15.40
N ILE A 28 -2.57 5.87 -16.26
CA ILE A 28 -1.16 5.86 -15.86
C ILE A 28 -0.79 7.22 -15.25
N GLY A 29 -1.18 8.32 -15.88
CA GLY A 29 -0.87 9.68 -15.42
C GLY A 29 -1.38 9.93 -13.99
N ILE A 30 -2.63 9.57 -13.68
CA ILE A 30 -3.18 9.77 -12.33
C ILE A 30 -2.48 8.87 -11.29
N GLN A 31 -2.08 7.65 -11.65
CA GLN A 31 -1.35 6.77 -10.74
C GLN A 31 0.07 7.27 -10.47
N LEU A 32 0.75 7.77 -11.50
CA LEU A 32 2.06 8.41 -11.31
C LEU A 32 1.94 9.63 -10.41
N MET A 33 0.95 10.50 -10.67
CA MET A 33 0.73 11.69 -9.85
C MET A 33 0.34 11.35 -8.40
N TYR A 34 -0.41 10.26 -8.20
CA TYR A 34 -0.72 9.72 -6.88
C TYR A 34 0.53 9.25 -6.13
N LEU A 35 1.54 8.71 -6.84
CA LEU A 35 2.78 8.21 -6.23
C LEU A 35 3.80 9.32 -5.90
N VAL A 36 3.76 10.46 -6.59
CA VAL A 36 4.74 11.55 -6.39
C VAL A 36 4.92 11.94 -4.91
N PRO A 37 3.87 12.21 -4.12
CA PRO A 37 4.03 12.57 -2.71
C PRO A 37 4.71 11.47 -1.89
N TYR A 38 4.43 10.20 -2.18
CA TYR A 38 5.04 9.07 -1.47
C TYR A 38 6.53 8.95 -1.79
N VAL A 39 6.89 9.12 -3.06
CA VAL A 39 8.30 9.10 -3.49
C VAL A 39 9.06 10.23 -2.80
N LEU A 40 8.51 11.44 -2.81
CA LEU A 40 9.12 12.59 -2.14
C LEU A 40 9.32 12.35 -0.64
N LEU A 41 8.30 11.86 0.05
CA LEU A 41 8.40 11.54 1.48
C LEU A 41 9.39 10.41 1.75
N MET A 42 9.47 9.40 0.89
CA MET A 42 10.46 8.33 1.01
C MET A 42 11.89 8.84 0.78
N VAL A 43 12.11 9.73 -0.18
CA VAL A 43 13.42 10.37 -0.39
C VAL A 43 13.82 11.20 0.82
N ILE A 44 12.91 12.03 1.35
CA ILE A 44 13.14 12.82 2.56
C ILE A 44 13.49 11.90 3.74
N LEU A 45 12.73 10.82 3.91
CA LEU A 45 12.96 9.83 4.96
C LEU A 45 14.36 9.20 4.83
N TYR A 46 14.67 8.72 3.62
CA TYR A 46 15.97 8.09 3.34
C TYR A 46 17.14 9.02 3.62
N VAL A 47 17.10 10.24 3.09
CA VAL A 47 18.15 11.24 3.31
C VAL A 47 18.26 11.64 4.78
N SER A 48 17.14 11.78 5.47
CA SER A 48 17.13 12.21 6.88
C SER A 48 17.62 11.14 7.84
N VAL A 49 17.29 9.86 7.59
CA VAL A 49 17.66 8.75 8.48
C VAL A 49 19.05 8.22 8.13
N PHE A 50 19.24 7.89 6.86
CA PHE A 50 20.44 7.17 6.42
C PHE A 50 21.56 8.09 5.92
N GLY A 51 21.24 9.25 5.31
CA GLY A 51 22.25 10.12 4.72
C GLY A 51 23.29 10.59 5.74
N ARG A 52 22.86 10.98 6.94
CA ARG A 52 23.78 11.38 8.02
C ARG A 52 24.54 10.21 8.62
N ALA A 53 23.88 9.06 8.80
CA ALA A 53 24.51 7.85 9.30
C ALA A 53 25.61 7.37 8.33
N PHE A 54 25.33 7.34 7.03
CA PHE A 54 26.33 7.00 6.02
C PHE A 54 27.49 7.98 5.95
N ALA A 55 27.23 9.29 6.07
CA ALA A 55 28.29 10.30 6.11
C ALA A 55 29.23 10.13 7.31
N LEU A 56 28.70 9.78 8.49
CA LEU A 56 29.49 9.50 9.68
C LEU A 56 30.32 8.20 9.53
N ILE A 57 29.73 7.14 9.03
CA ILE A 57 30.42 5.87 8.78
C ILE A 57 31.54 6.07 7.73
N ALA A 58 31.25 6.78 6.63
CA ALA A 58 32.24 7.11 5.62
C ALA A 58 33.38 7.99 6.17
N GLY A 59 33.10 8.79 7.20
CA GLY A 59 34.10 9.58 7.95
C GLY A 59 34.90 8.79 8.99
N GLY A 60 34.71 7.44 9.06
CA GLY A 60 35.46 6.57 9.99
C GLY A 60 34.85 6.48 11.39
N VAL A 61 33.62 6.95 11.61
CA VAL A 61 32.91 6.84 12.89
C VAL A 61 32.44 5.39 13.06
N SER A 62 32.75 4.78 14.20
CA SER A 62 32.35 3.39 14.47
C SER A 62 30.86 3.27 14.75
N ALA A 63 30.30 2.08 14.49
CA ALA A 63 28.87 1.79 14.73
C ALA A 63 28.43 1.95 16.20
N ASN A 64 29.36 1.90 17.14
CA ASN A 64 29.13 2.07 18.58
C ASN A 64 29.33 3.51 19.07
N ASP A 65 29.63 4.45 18.18
CA ASP A 65 29.86 5.83 18.55
C ASP A 65 28.54 6.54 18.89
N TYR A 66 28.58 7.35 19.96
CA TYR A 66 27.45 8.16 20.40
C TYR A 66 26.92 9.08 19.29
N GLN A 67 27.79 9.57 18.43
CA GLN A 67 27.40 10.45 17.31
C GLN A 67 26.52 9.74 16.30
N LEU A 68 26.81 8.47 15.98
CA LEU A 68 25.99 7.65 15.10
C LEU A 68 24.63 7.36 15.71
N MET A 69 24.60 6.99 17.00
CA MET A 69 23.33 6.76 17.72
C MET A 69 22.48 8.03 17.82
N ALA A 70 23.11 9.19 18.05
CA ALA A 70 22.42 10.47 18.06
C ALA A 70 21.91 10.89 16.67
N ALA A 71 22.61 10.56 15.59
CA ALA A 71 22.14 10.79 14.23
C ALA A 71 20.92 9.92 13.88
N LEU A 72 20.94 8.64 14.25
CA LEU A 72 19.84 7.70 14.06
C LEU A 72 18.61 8.11 14.88
N SER A 73 18.77 8.51 16.15
CA SER A 73 17.67 8.94 16.99
C SER A 73 16.96 10.19 16.48
N ARG A 74 17.71 11.17 15.95
CA ARG A 74 17.11 12.34 15.26
C ARG A 74 16.38 11.94 13.98
N GLY A 75 16.92 10.94 13.25
CA GLY A 75 16.25 10.35 12.09
C GLY A 75 14.89 9.77 12.45
N LEU A 76 14.75 9.10 13.58
CA LEU A 76 13.48 8.53 14.04
C LEU A 76 12.37 9.57 14.20
N ASN A 77 12.67 10.78 14.68
CA ASN A 77 11.67 11.86 14.76
C ASN A 77 11.16 12.26 13.36
N THR A 78 12.05 12.28 12.35
CA THR A 78 11.67 12.54 10.96
C THR A 78 10.78 11.40 10.42
N VAL A 79 11.03 10.15 10.82
CA VAL A 79 10.16 9.00 10.48
C VAL A 79 8.73 9.25 10.92
N TRP A 80 8.51 9.65 12.18
CA TRP A 80 7.18 9.92 12.71
C TRP A 80 6.48 11.06 11.97
N LEU A 81 7.21 12.13 11.67
CA LEU A 81 6.69 13.25 10.88
C LEU A 81 6.30 12.79 9.46
N CYS A 82 7.13 12.02 8.79
CA CYS A 82 6.83 11.48 7.46
C CYS A 82 5.62 10.55 7.49
N ILE A 83 5.48 9.70 8.51
CA ILE A 83 4.31 8.83 8.69
C ILE A 83 3.04 9.67 8.88
N ALA A 84 3.08 10.69 9.73
CA ALA A 84 1.93 11.58 9.95
C ALA A 84 1.53 12.31 8.65
N LEU A 85 2.49 12.84 7.90
CA LEU A 85 2.26 13.47 6.60
C LEU A 85 1.71 12.48 5.57
N MET A 86 2.27 11.26 5.51
CA MET A 86 1.74 10.20 4.64
C MET A 86 0.26 9.92 4.94
N LEU A 87 -0.11 9.75 6.20
CA LEU A 87 -1.50 9.50 6.60
C LEU A 87 -2.41 10.68 6.24
N ALA A 88 -1.96 11.91 6.45
CA ALA A 88 -2.73 13.11 6.14
C ALA A 88 -2.94 13.30 4.63
N ILE A 89 -1.96 12.97 3.80
CA ILE A 89 -2.03 13.13 2.34
C ILE A 89 -2.73 11.95 1.67
N THR A 90 -2.54 10.72 2.18
CA THR A 90 -3.13 9.50 1.61
C THR A 90 -4.64 9.59 1.50
N GLY A 91 -5.32 10.10 2.53
CA GLY A 91 -6.78 10.19 2.56
C GLY A 91 -7.36 11.01 1.41
N PRO A 92 -7.00 12.29 1.29
CA PRO A 92 -7.46 13.14 0.21
C PRO A 92 -7.08 12.60 -1.18
N LEU A 93 -5.83 12.15 -1.38
CA LEU A 93 -5.41 11.61 -2.67
C LEU A 93 -6.20 10.34 -3.06
N GLN A 94 -6.42 9.44 -2.11
CA GLN A 94 -7.24 8.25 -2.36
C GLN A 94 -8.68 8.61 -2.69
N PHE A 95 -9.22 9.66 -2.06
CA PHE A 95 -10.55 10.17 -2.34
C PHE A 95 -10.65 10.74 -3.76
N GLY A 96 -9.68 11.57 -4.18
CA GLY A 96 -9.60 12.09 -5.56
C GLY A 96 -9.44 10.98 -6.60
N LEU A 97 -8.65 9.95 -6.27
CA LEU A 97 -8.48 8.78 -7.12
C LEU A 97 -9.80 8.01 -7.31
N MET A 98 -10.63 7.89 -6.26
CA MET A 98 -11.95 7.26 -6.36
C MET A 98 -12.91 8.07 -7.21
N HIS A 99 -12.93 9.39 -7.08
CA HIS A 99 -13.73 10.27 -7.97
C HIS A 99 -13.35 10.09 -9.44
N PHE A 100 -12.06 10.04 -9.76
CA PHE A 100 -11.59 9.76 -11.11
C PHE A 100 -12.12 8.43 -11.64
N TYR A 101 -12.04 7.35 -10.84
CA TYR A 101 -12.50 6.03 -11.29
C TYR A 101 -14.02 5.93 -11.40
N ILE A 102 -14.77 6.61 -10.56
CA ILE A 102 -16.23 6.69 -10.65
C ILE A 102 -16.63 7.42 -11.94
N GLY A 103 -16.08 8.60 -12.21
CA GLY A 103 -16.35 9.36 -13.45
C GLY A 103 -16.00 8.54 -14.69
N LEU A 104 -14.84 7.87 -14.69
CA LEU A 104 -14.43 7.00 -15.79
C LEU A 104 -15.40 5.82 -16.00
N ALA A 105 -15.95 5.26 -14.92
CA ALA A 105 -16.92 4.16 -14.99
C ALA A 105 -18.28 4.62 -15.55
N HIS A 106 -18.67 5.87 -15.30
CA HIS A 106 -19.87 6.49 -15.87
C HIS A 106 -19.66 6.99 -17.31
N GLY A 107 -18.42 6.96 -17.84
CA GLY A 107 -18.11 7.44 -19.18
C GLY A 107 -17.92 8.96 -19.27
N GLU A 108 -17.72 9.61 -18.12
CA GLU A 108 -17.44 11.04 -18.06
C GLU A 108 -16.03 11.36 -18.61
N ASP A 109 -15.83 12.57 -19.09
CA ASP A 109 -14.49 13.02 -19.51
C ASP A 109 -13.65 13.38 -18.28
N VAL A 110 -12.92 12.37 -17.80
CA VAL A 110 -12.10 12.50 -16.60
C VAL A 110 -10.71 13.04 -16.90
N THR A 111 -10.21 13.91 -16.04
CA THR A 111 -8.88 14.49 -16.13
C THR A 111 -8.01 14.07 -14.94
N VAL A 112 -6.69 14.07 -15.12
CA VAL A 112 -5.73 13.77 -14.05
C VAL A 112 -5.86 14.79 -12.89
N GLY A 113 -6.31 16.01 -13.19
CA GLY A 113 -6.59 17.05 -12.18
C GLY A 113 -7.63 16.67 -11.13
N MET A 114 -8.49 15.69 -11.39
CA MET A 114 -9.46 15.17 -10.40
C MET A 114 -8.80 14.60 -9.14
N LEU A 115 -7.51 14.22 -9.22
CA LEU A 115 -6.74 13.82 -8.04
C LEU A 115 -6.66 14.94 -7.01
N MET A 116 -6.62 16.20 -7.46
CA MET A 116 -6.54 17.39 -6.60
C MET A 116 -7.90 17.90 -6.14
N TYR A 117 -9.00 17.36 -6.66
CA TYR A 117 -10.36 17.76 -6.28
C TYR A 117 -10.59 17.82 -4.77
N PRO A 118 -10.16 16.84 -3.96
CA PRO A 118 -10.40 16.89 -2.51
C PRO A 118 -9.73 18.08 -1.83
N PHE A 119 -8.66 18.63 -2.39
CA PHE A 119 -7.96 19.78 -1.82
C PHE A 119 -8.65 21.11 -2.08
N THR A 120 -9.73 21.14 -2.89
CA THR A 120 -10.53 22.36 -3.11
C THR A 120 -11.45 22.69 -1.93
N SER A 121 -11.72 21.73 -1.04
CA SER A 121 -12.54 21.94 0.13
C SER A 121 -11.98 21.25 1.39
N LEU A 122 -11.95 21.96 2.52
CA LEU A 122 -11.53 21.37 3.80
C LEU A 122 -12.40 20.19 4.21
N ARG A 123 -13.65 20.17 3.77
CA ARG A 123 -14.59 19.10 4.04
C ARG A 123 -14.17 17.80 3.38
N SER A 124 -13.82 17.83 2.09
CA SER A 124 -13.36 16.66 1.32
C SER A 124 -12.02 16.14 1.85
N VAL A 125 -11.08 17.05 2.19
CA VAL A 125 -9.83 16.68 2.87
C VAL A 125 -10.11 15.92 4.16
N TRP A 126 -11.00 16.47 5.00
CA TRP A 126 -11.33 15.86 6.29
C TRP A 126 -12.07 14.53 6.13
N ALA A 127 -12.94 14.40 5.13
CA ALA A 127 -13.61 13.14 4.80
C ALA A 127 -12.59 12.05 4.43
N GLY A 128 -11.60 12.37 3.61
CA GLY A 128 -10.50 11.49 3.25
C GLY A 128 -9.67 11.05 4.47
N ILE A 129 -9.26 12.00 5.32
CA ILE A 129 -8.48 11.70 6.53
C ILE A 129 -9.27 10.79 7.48
N ARG A 130 -10.55 11.10 7.74
CA ARG A 130 -11.43 10.26 8.58
C ARG A 130 -11.56 8.83 8.04
N MET A 131 -11.60 8.67 6.73
CA MET A 131 -11.70 7.36 6.10
C MET A 131 -10.42 6.54 6.30
N VAL A 132 -9.24 7.13 6.08
CA VAL A 132 -7.95 6.46 6.35
C VAL A 132 -7.86 6.04 7.81
N PHE A 133 -8.18 6.96 8.72
CA PHE A 133 -8.16 6.66 10.16
C PHE A 133 -9.13 5.53 10.53
N THR A 134 -10.34 5.53 9.96
CA THR A 134 -11.33 4.47 10.19
C THR A 134 -10.82 3.11 9.67
N LEU A 135 -10.22 3.07 8.49
CA LEU A 135 -9.65 1.84 7.93
C LEU A 135 -8.45 1.34 8.75
N TRP A 136 -7.59 2.25 9.19
CA TRP A 136 -6.47 1.92 10.06
C TRP A 136 -6.94 1.36 11.41
N LEU A 137 -7.91 2.01 12.05
CA LEU A 137 -8.49 1.53 13.31
C LEU A 137 -9.14 0.15 13.15
N ARG A 138 -9.88 -0.09 12.06
CA ARG A 138 -10.43 -1.41 11.75
C ARG A 138 -9.33 -2.45 11.51
N GLY A 139 -8.24 -2.03 10.86
CA GLY A 139 -7.05 -2.87 10.67
C GLY A 139 -6.48 -3.33 12.01
N ILE A 140 -6.27 -2.41 12.95
CA ILE A 140 -5.79 -2.73 14.30
C ILE A 140 -6.75 -3.67 15.01
N ILE A 141 -8.05 -3.35 15.04
CA ILE A 141 -9.06 -4.18 15.75
C ILE A 141 -9.02 -5.64 15.28
N TRP A 142 -8.89 -5.87 13.97
CA TRP A 142 -8.85 -7.22 13.42
C TRP A 142 -7.49 -7.91 13.55
N SER A 143 -6.39 -7.17 13.53
CA SER A 143 -5.04 -7.75 13.55
C SER A 143 -4.41 -7.83 14.94
N ILE A 144 -4.93 -7.10 15.94
CA ILE A 144 -4.31 -7.01 17.28
C ILE A 144 -4.18 -8.38 17.94
N VAL A 145 -5.25 -9.18 17.94
CA VAL A 145 -5.27 -10.49 18.60
C VAL A 145 -4.25 -11.45 17.98
N PRO A 146 -4.28 -11.73 16.65
CA PRO A 146 -3.27 -12.63 16.06
C PRO A 146 -1.85 -12.08 16.16
N THR A 147 -1.67 -10.75 16.12
CA THR A 147 -0.33 -10.15 16.26
C THR A 147 0.21 -10.31 17.67
N VAL A 148 -0.61 -10.09 18.71
CA VAL A 148 -0.20 -10.30 20.11
C VAL A 148 0.14 -11.76 20.36
N ILE A 149 -0.71 -12.69 19.90
CA ILE A 149 -0.45 -14.14 20.05
C ILE A 149 0.88 -14.51 19.37
N TYR A 150 1.07 -14.09 18.11
CA TYR A 150 2.31 -14.34 17.36
C TYR A 150 3.53 -13.77 18.08
N SER A 151 3.48 -12.51 18.50
CA SER A 151 4.60 -11.85 19.19
C SER A 151 4.96 -12.55 20.50
N THR A 152 3.95 -13.00 21.26
CA THR A 152 4.16 -13.74 22.51
C THR A 152 4.83 -15.09 22.26
N ILE A 153 4.39 -15.84 21.24
CA ILE A 153 4.98 -17.14 20.90
C ILE A 153 6.42 -16.98 20.40
N VAL A 154 6.68 -15.99 19.52
CA VAL A 154 8.04 -15.71 19.03
C VAL A 154 8.96 -15.29 20.18
N PHE A 155 8.49 -14.45 21.10
CA PHE A 155 9.25 -14.05 22.27
C PHE A 155 9.56 -15.25 23.18
N ALA A 156 8.56 -16.11 23.46
CA ALA A 156 8.76 -17.32 24.24
C ALA A 156 9.77 -18.28 23.58
N ALA A 157 9.71 -18.45 22.26
CA ALA A 157 10.69 -19.24 21.50
C ALA A 157 12.10 -18.66 21.60
N ALA A 158 12.24 -17.33 21.54
CA ALA A 158 13.53 -16.65 21.68
C ALA A 158 14.16 -16.85 23.07
N MET A 159 13.32 -16.95 24.10
CA MET A 159 13.81 -17.20 25.48
C MET A 159 14.12 -18.69 25.75
N ALA A 160 13.45 -19.61 25.04
CA ALA A 160 13.59 -21.05 25.26
C ALA A 160 14.71 -21.70 24.42
N VAL A 161 15.09 -21.11 23.30
CA VAL A 161 16.03 -21.67 22.33
C VAL A 161 17.37 -20.93 22.43
N SER A 162 18.43 -21.62 22.83
CA SER A 162 19.78 -21.06 22.93
C SER A 162 20.54 -21.08 21.60
N ASP A 163 20.17 -21.99 20.68
CA ASP A 163 20.79 -22.11 19.36
C ASP A 163 20.09 -21.15 18.37
N MET A 164 20.85 -20.20 17.83
CA MET A 164 20.36 -19.20 16.88
C MET A 164 19.83 -19.83 15.58
N ALA A 165 20.45 -20.91 15.09
CA ALA A 165 20.01 -21.58 13.86
C ALA A 165 18.64 -22.25 14.07
N GLN A 166 18.46 -22.93 15.20
CA GLN A 166 17.19 -23.54 15.56
C GLN A 166 16.10 -22.48 15.78
N TYR A 167 16.43 -21.36 16.44
CA TYR A 167 15.50 -20.23 16.60
C TYR A 167 15.02 -19.67 15.26
N GLN A 168 15.93 -19.47 14.28
CA GLN A 168 15.56 -18.96 12.96
C GLN A 168 14.58 -19.89 12.23
N VAL A 169 14.77 -21.20 12.33
CA VAL A 169 13.85 -22.19 11.72
C VAL A 169 12.46 -22.09 12.39
N ILE A 170 12.41 -22.05 13.72
CA ILE A 170 11.14 -21.94 14.47
C ILE A 170 10.44 -20.60 14.13
N ALA A 171 11.18 -19.50 14.18
CA ALA A 171 10.64 -18.18 13.87
C ALA A 171 10.12 -18.10 12.44
N GLY A 172 10.82 -18.71 11.47
CA GLY A 172 10.38 -18.82 10.08
C GLY A 172 9.09 -19.62 9.93
N ALA A 173 8.99 -20.76 10.61
CA ALA A 173 7.76 -21.57 10.62
C ALA A 173 6.58 -20.81 11.23
N LEU A 174 6.78 -20.14 12.36
CA LEU A 174 5.77 -19.30 13.01
C LEU A 174 5.34 -18.13 12.11
N GLN A 175 6.26 -17.52 11.37
CA GLN A 175 5.96 -16.47 10.40
C GLN A 175 5.04 -16.97 9.30
N VAL A 176 5.26 -18.17 8.77
CA VAL A 176 4.38 -18.78 7.76
C VAL A 176 2.97 -19.00 8.33
N VAL A 177 2.87 -19.55 9.53
CA VAL A 177 1.57 -19.75 10.22
C VAL A 177 0.86 -18.41 10.43
N TYR A 178 1.57 -17.39 10.89
CA TYR A 178 1.01 -16.04 11.06
C TYR A 178 0.48 -15.47 9.74
N LEU A 179 1.22 -15.60 8.65
CA LEU A 179 0.78 -15.15 7.33
C LEU A 179 -0.51 -15.85 6.90
N LEU A 180 -0.62 -17.18 7.11
CA LEU A 180 -1.84 -17.94 6.79
C LEU A 180 -3.04 -17.45 7.63
N VAL A 181 -2.86 -17.21 8.92
CA VAL A 181 -3.90 -16.66 9.81
C VAL A 181 -4.32 -15.25 9.38
N MET A 182 -3.40 -14.46 8.84
CA MET A 182 -3.72 -13.10 8.36
C MET A 182 -4.49 -13.06 7.04
N ILE A 183 -4.53 -14.15 6.25
CA ILE A 183 -5.27 -14.19 4.97
C ILE A 183 -6.76 -13.82 5.14
N PRO A 184 -7.57 -14.52 5.97
CA PRO A 184 -8.97 -14.19 6.13
C PRO A 184 -9.20 -12.78 6.68
N ILE A 185 -8.30 -12.28 7.52
CA ILE A 185 -8.35 -10.91 8.03
C ILE A 185 -8.13 -9.91 6.89
N ARG A 186 -7.15 -10.14 6.03
CA ARG A 186 -6.90 -9.30 4.85
C ARG A 186 -8.10 -9.26 3.92
N VAL A 187 -8.73 -10.42 3.64
CA VAL A 187 -9.96 -10.49 2.84
C VAL A 187 -11.08 -9.65 3.48
N LYS A 188 -11.23 -9.74 4.81
CA LYS A 188 -12.21 -8.92 5.53
C LYS A 188 -11.89 -7.42 5.44
N LEU A 189 -10.65 -7.02 5.61
CA LEU A 189 -10.23 -5.62 5.50
C LEU A 189 -10.45 -5.04 4.10
N GLN A 190 -10.31 -5.86 3.06
CA GLN A 190 -10.59 -5.43 1.69
C GLN A 190 -12.06 -5.05 1.48
N THR A 191 -13.00 -5.70 2.17
CA THR A 191 -14.42 -5.31 2.08
C THR A 191 -14.66 -3.90 2.63
N TYR A 192 -13.88 -3.46 3.62
CA TYR A 192 -13.98 -2.09 4.14
C TYR A 192 -13.41 -1.05 3.17
N ASN A 193 -12.42 -1.42 2.34
CA ASN A 193 -11.86 -0.51 1.33
C ASN A 193 -12.89 -0.10 0.26
N ALA A 194 -13.92 -0.91 0.01
CA ALA A 194 -15.02 -0.51 -0.86
C ALA A 194 -15.84 0.69 -0.30
N GLY A 195 -15.72 0.98 0.99
CA GLY A 195 -16.31 2.17 1.60
C GLY A 195 -15.83 3.50 1.00
N TRP A 196 -14.66 3.53 0.34
CA TRP A 196 -14.20 4.69 -0.43
C TRP A 196 -15.17 5.10 -1.54
N LEU A 197 -15.78 4.11 -2.22
CA LEU A 197 -16.75 4.37 -3.27
C LEU A 197 -18.02 5.02 -2.70
N LEU A 198 -18.52 4.52 -1.57
CA LEU A 198 -19.69 5.07 -0.90
C LEU A 198 -19.43 6.49 -0.37
N LEU A 199 -18.23 6.74 0.15
CA LEU A 199 -17.84 8.06 0.60
C LEU A 199 -17.68 9.05 -0.57
N ALA A 200 -17.16 8.59 -1.71
CA ALA A 200 -17.00 9.42 -2.89
C ALA A 200 -18.35 9.80 -3.56
N GLN A 201 -19.39 8.99 -3.35
CA GLN A 201 -20.76 9.30 -3.79
C GLN A 201 -21.46 10.30 -2.85
N ASP A 202 -21.16 10.26 -1.56
CA ASP A 202 -21.73 11.17 -0.56
C ASP A 202 -20.68 11.54 0.50
N GLU A 203 -20.11 12.73 0.37
CA GLU A 203 -19.07 13.26 1.27
C GLU A 203 -19.57 13.50 2.72
N ASN A 204 -20.90 13.62 2.90
CA ASN A 204 -21.51 13.82 4.22
C ASN A 204 -21.60 12.54 5.02
N ARG A 205 -21.47 11.38 4.35
CA ARG A 205 -21.57 10.09 4.99
C ARG A 205 -20.43 9.87 6.00
N SER A 206 -20.78 9.27 7.13
CA SER A 206 -19.77 8.86 8.11
C SER A 206 -18.87 7.77 7.52
N ALA A 207 -17.55 7.92 7.65
CA ALA A 207 -16.57 6.91 7.21
C ALA A 207 -16.82 5.54 7.84
N TRP A 208 -17.26 5.52 9.12
CA TRP A 208 -17.61 4.29 9.82
C TRP A 208 -18.85 3.60 9.23
N ALA A 209 -19.88 4.39 8.88
CA ALA A 209 -21.08 3.87 8.22
C ALA A 209 -20.75 3.36 6.82
N ALA A 210 -20.01 4.13 6.01
CA ALA A 210 -19.59 3.74 4.67
C ALA A 210 -18.84 2.40 4.66
N THR A 211 -17.85 2.23 5.56
CA THR A 211 -17.11 0.95 5.65
C THR A 211 -17.97 -0.20 6.15
N ARG A 212 -18.92 0.04 7.06
CA ARG A 212 -19.86 -0.96 7.53
C ARG A 212 -20.80 -1.43 6.42
N GLU A 213 -21.40 -0.50 5.69
CA GLU A 213 -22.30 -0.79 4.57
C GLU A 213 -21.56 -1.53 3.45
N ALA A 214 -20.36 -1.08 3.08
CA ALA A 214 -19.51 -1.78 2.13
C ALA A 214 -19.29 -3.24 2.55
N SER A 215 -18.92 -3.46 3.81
CA SER A 215 -18.72 -4.82 4.32
C SER A 215 -20.01 -5.68 4.31
N TRP A 216 -21.18 -5.06 4.48
CA TRP A 216 -22.46 -5.77 4.41
C TRP A 216 -22.81 -6.17 2.97
N ALA A 217 -22.52 -5.30 2.00
CA ALA A 217 -22.74 -5.61 0.58
C ALA A 217 -21.95 -6.86 0.13
N PHE A 218 -20.80 -7.13 0.74
CA PHE A 218 -20.00 -8.32 0.45
C PHE A 218 -20.36 -9.56 1.27
N ARG A 219 -21.40 -9.51 2.14
CA ARG A 219 -21.83 -10.70 2.89
C ARG A 219 -22.27 -11.82 1.93
N GLY A 220 -21.74 -13.01 2.16
CA GLY A 220 -21.97 -14.18 1.30
C GLY A 220 -21.10 -14.27 0.06
N ASN A 221 -20.36 -13.21 -0.32
CA ASN A 221 -19.52 -13.18 -1.50
C ASN A 221 -18.01 -13.01 -1.19
N LEU A 222 -17.59 -13.15 0.08
CA LEU A 222 -16.20 -12.99 0.51
C LEU A 222 -15.23 -13.90 -0.24
N MET A 223 -15.58 -15.17 -0.44
CA MET A 223 -14.75 -16.11 -1.21
C MET A 223 -14.62 -15.73 -2.69
N LYS A 224 -15.69 -15.16 -3.27
CA LYS A 224 -15.63 -14.67 -4.67
C LYS A 224 -14.69 -13.46 -4.78
N LEU A 225 -14.70 -12.57 -3.80
CA LEU A 225 -13.76 -11.44 -3.71
C LEU A 225 -12.32 -11.94 -3.54
N PHE A 226 -12.09 -12.91 -2.66
CA PHE A 226 -10.80 -13.54 -2.45
C PHE A 226 -10.26 -14.21 -3.74
N VAL A 227 -11.05 -15.03 -4.41
CA VAL A 227 -10.68 -15.66 -5.69
C VAL A 227 -10.40 -14.62 -6.76
N PHE A 228 -11.16 -13.52 -6.75
CA PHE A 228 -10.91 -12.40 -7.66
C PHE A 228 -9.53 -11.75 -7.39
N ASP A 229 -9.19 -11.45 -6.14
CA ASP A 229 -7.88 -10.91 -5.78
C ASP A 229 -6.74 -11.90 -6.06
N LEU A 230 -6.97 -13.19 -5.79
CA LEU A 230 -6.00 -14.24 -6.09
C LEU A 230 -5.69 -14.31 -7.59
N SER A 231 -6.63 -13.95 -8.46
CA SER A 231 -6.39 -13.91 -9.92
C SER A 231 -5.35 -12.86 -10.33
N PHE A 232 -4.96 -11.95 -9.43
CA PHE A 232 -3.91 -10.95 -9.64
C PHE A 232 -2.60 -11.28 -8.91
N ILE A 233 -2.53 -12.44 -8.23
CA ILE A 233 -1.35 -12.81 -7.44
C ILE A 233 -0.06 -12.83 -8.28
N GLY A 234 -0.16 -13.25 -9.55
CA GLY A 234 0.97 -13.24 -10.47
C GLY A 234 1.58 -11.85 -10.67
N TRP A 235 0.74 -10.81 -10.67
CA TRP A 235 1.17 -9.42 -10.77
C TRP A 235 1.86 -8.94 -9.48
N TYR A 236 1.34 -9.33 -8.31
CA TYR A 236 1.98 -9.01 -7.02
C TYR A 236 3.33 -9.71 -6.87
N VAL A 237 3.42 -10.96 -7.32
CA VAL A 237 4.69 -11.69 -7.36
C VAL A 237 5.69 -11.00 -8.30
N LEU A 238 5.26 -10.55 -9.47
CA LEU A 238 6.11 -9.80 -10.39
C LEU A 238 6.64 -8.50 -9.75
N ILE A 239 5.77 -7.72 -9.11
CA ILE A 239 6.18 -6.51 -8.38
C ILE A 239 7.19 -6.86 -7.29
N ALA A 240 6.93 -7.91 -6.50
CA ALA A 240 7.83 -8.35 -5.44
C ALA A 240 9.20 -8.76 -6.00
N VAL A 241 9.25 -9.52 -7.08
CA VAL A 241 10.51 -9.92 -7.74
C VAL A 241 11.29 -8.70 -8.23
N VAL A 242 10.63 -7.73 -8.86
CA VAL A 242 11.28 -6.48 -9.31
C VAL A 242 11.81 -5.68 -8.11
N LEU A 243 11.02 -5.49 -7.05
CA LEU A 243 11.45 -4.78 -5.84
C LEU A 243 12.65 -5.47 -5.17
N TRP A 244 12.59 -6.79 -4.99
CA TRP A 244 13.71 -7.57 -4.44
C TRP A 244 14.95 -7.52 -5.32
N GLY A 245 14.78 -7.60 -6.64
CA GLY A 245 15.87 -7.42 -7.59
C GLY A 245 16.53 -6.05 -7.46
N CYS A 246 15.76 -5.00 -7.30
CA CYS A 246 16.26 -3.64 -7.06
C CYS A 246 17.04 -3.52 -5.74
N ILE A 247 16.54 -4.12 -4.65
CA ILE A 247 17.23 -4.14 -3.36
C ILE A 247 18.55 -4.89 -3.46
N LEU A 248 18.55 -6.07 -4.10
CA LEU A 248 19.77 -6.88 -4.31
C LEU A 248 20.80 -6.13 -5.16
N LEU A 249 20.38 -5.51 -6.27
CA LEU A 249 21.27 -4.71 -7.11
C LEU A 249 21.84 -3.50 -6.33
N GLY A 250 21.04 -2.86 -5.50
CA GLY A 250 21.49 -1.77 -4.62
C GLY A 250 22.52 -2.25 -3.60
N THR A 251 22.32 -3.40 -2.96
CA THR A 251 23.26 -3.95 -1.97
C THR A 251 24.58 -4.41 -2.61
N VAL A 252 24.54 -5.09 -3.75
CA VAL A 252 25.74 -5.50 -4.51
C VAL A 252 26.44 -4.27 -5.08
N GLY A 253 25.69 -3.27 -5.56
CA GLY A 253 26.24 -2.03 -6.08
C GLY A 253 27.03 -1.25 -5.02
N LEU A 254 26.57 -1.23 -3.76
CA LEU A 254 27.27 -0.60 -2.65
C LEU A 254 28.64 -1.23 -2.34
N THR A 255 28.80 -2.52 -2.63
CA THR A 255 30.07 -3.25 -2.39
C THR A 255 31.04 -3.21 -3.58
N ALA A 256 30.52 -3.07 -4.80
CA ALA A 256 31.28 -3.23 -6.05
C ALA A 256 31.50 -1.91 -6.83
N MET A 257 30.73 -0.86 -6.53
CA MET A 257 30.73 0.38 -7.31
C MET A 257 31.07 1.59 -6.42
N SER A 258 31.44 2.73 -7.04
CA SER A 258 31.54 3.98 -6.30
C SER A 258 30.17 4.33 -5.69
N THR A 259 30.17 4.88 -4.48
CA THR A 259 28.95 5.20 -3.71
C THR A 259 27.92 6.02 -4.52
N GLY A 260 28.40 6.95 -5.37
CA GLY A 260 27.51 7.75 -6.22
C GLY A 260 26.80 6.93 -7.31
N MET A 261 27.49 5.97 -7.92
CA MET A 261 26.92 5.11 -8.96
C MET A 261 25.93 4.12 -8.37
N ALA A 262 26.21 3.56 -7.20
CA ALA A 262 25.30 2.68 -6.47
C ALA A 262 23.98 3.41 -6.09
N ILE A 263 24.05 4.64 -5.61
CA ILE A 263 22.88 5.46 -5.32
C ILE A 263 22.08 5.75 -6.59
N ALA A 264 22.73 6.08 -7.71
CA ALA A 264 22.04 6.35 -8.97
C ALA A 264 21.31 5.11 -9.51
N VAL A 265 21.96 3.94 -9.48
CA VAL A 265 21.36 2.65 -9.91
C VAL A 265 20.18 2.30 -9.01
N PHE A 266 20.32 2.42 -7.68
CA PHE A 266 19.25 2.16 -6.74
C PHE A 266 18.06 3.11 -6.95
N ALA A 267 18.29 4.40 -7.14
CA ALA A 267 17.25 5.38 -7.41
C ALA A 267 16.52 5.09 -8.72
N ALA A 268 17.25 4.77 -9.80
CA ALA A 268 16.65 4.41 -11.09
C ALA A 268 15.80 3.14 -11.00
N ALA A 269 16.29 2.11 -10.29
CA ALA A 269 15.57 0.85 -10.07
C ALA A 269 14.31 1.06 -9.22
N LEU A 270 14.39 1.91 -8.18
CA LEU A 270 13.24 2.27 -7.35
C LEU A 270 12.17 3.01 -8.17
N VAL A 271 12.56 3.97 -9.00
CA VAL A 271 11.65 4.68 -9.91
C VAL A 271 10.97 3.70 -10.88
N ALA A 272 11.73 2.79 -11.50
CA ALA A 272 11.18 1.78 -12.39
C ALA A 272 10.16 0.86 -11.68
N ALA A 273 10.48 0.41 -10.47
CA ALA A 273 9.58 -0.39 -9.64
C ALA A 273 8.30 0.37 -9.26
N LEU A 274 8.41 1.65 -8.93
CA LEU A 274 7.26 2.50 -8.62
C LEU A 274 6.39 2.76 -9.86
N CYS A 275 7.00 3.00 -11.02
CA CYS A 275 6.26 3.13 -12.29
C CYS A 275 5.50 1.83 -12.63
N LEU A 276 6.16 0.67 -12.49
CA LEU A 276 5.51 -0.62 -12.71
C LEU A 276 4.35 -0.83 -11.72
N THR A 277 4.56 -0.51 -10.45
CA THR A 277 3.52 -0.58 -9.41
C THR A 277 2.34 0.34 -9.73
N ALA A 278 2.59 1.55 -10.24
CA ALA A 278 1.56 2.49 -10.67
C ALA A 278 0.72 1.93 -11.83
N VAL A 279 1.39 1.40 -12.85
CA VAL A 279 0.72 0.78 -14.00
C VAL A 279 -0.15 -0.38 -13.55
N LEU A 280 0.39 -1.26 -12.72
CA LEU A 280 -0.33 -2.44 -12.22
C LEU A 280 -1.48 -2.07 -11.28
N ASN A 281 -1.30 -1.11 -10.38
CA ASN A 281 -2.38 -0.62 -9.53
C ASN A 281 -3.47 0.08 -10.34
N GLY A 282 -3.13 0.78 -11.41
CA GLY A 282 -4.10 1.34 -12.35
C GLY A 282 -5.02 0.26 -12.95
N PHE A 283 -4.48 -0.90 -13.32
CA PHE A 283 -5.28 -2.04 -13.78
C PHE A 283 -6.07 -2.70 -12.66
N LEU A 284 -5.47 -2.87 -11.46
CA LEU A 284 -6.05 -3.60 -10.32
C LEU A 284 -7.16 -2.81 -9.62
N SER A 285 -6.95 -1.52 -9.35
CA SER A 285 -7.92 -0.70 -8.62
C SER A 285 -9.22 -0.55 -9.39
N LYS A 286 -9.13 -0.48 -10.72
CA LYS A 286 -10.28 -0.37 -11.61
C LYS A 286 -11.10 -1.65 -11.66
N ALA A 287 -10.47 -2.80 -11.78
CA ALA A 287 -11.15 -4.08 -11.72
C ALA A 287 -11.90 -4.27 -10.40
N ARG A 288 -11.32 -3.79 -9.27
CA ARG A 288 -11.96 -3.82 -7.95
C ARG A 288 -13.13 -2.86 -7.84
N SER A 289 -12.97 -1.62 -8.29
CA SER A 289 -14.02 -0.59 -8.21
C SER A 289 -15.26 -0.98 -9.01
N CYS A 290 -15.08 -1.58 -10.17
CA CYS A 290 -16.22 -2.00 -11.01
C CYS A 290 -16.96 -3.22 -10.48
N VAL A 291 -16.27 -4.16 -9.85
CA VAL A 291 -16.92 -5.26 -9.14
C VAL A 291 -17.75 -4.73 -7.96
N CYS A 292 -17.27 -3.71 -7.26
CA CYS A 292 -18.00 -3.09 -6.16
C CYS A 292 -19.25 -2.30 -6.62
N MET A 293 -19.23 -1.71 -7.83
CA MET A 293 -20.39 -0.98 -8.37
C MET A 293 -21.47 -1.89 -8.96
N SER A 294 -21.15 -3.15 -9.28
CA SER A 294 -22.09 -4.13 -9.84
C SER A 294 -22.78 -5.00 -8.77
N ILE A 295 -22.42 -4.85 -7.50
CA ILE A 295 -22.99 -5.50 -6.33
C ILE A 295 -23.90 -4.51 -5.59
#